data_7a3654e3f94dc76b87432e9b44fb2a3a
#
_entry.id   7a3654e3f94dc76b87432e9b44fb2a3a
#
_cell.length_a   1.000
_cell.length_b   1.000
_cell.length_c   1.000
_cell.angle_alpha   90.00
_cell.angle_beta   90.00
_cell.angle_gamma   90.00
#
_symmetry.space_group_name_H-M   'P 1'
#
loop_
_entity.id
_entity.type
_entity.pdbx_description
1 polymer ?
#
loop_
_entity_poly.entity_id
_entity_poly.type
_entity_poly.pdbx_seq_one_letter_code
_entity_poly.pdbx_strand_id
1 'polypeptide(L)'
;MEDTEFARRAEEIQSRLYRTALLYLGNESPAAEAVAETVYRGFLNRKKLRQPEFFTTWMTRILMNICRDELRRRKRETAWENLPESATEDYDTLPLRTAVEHLPDEVRAVIILRYFTGLTLTETAESLGIPPGTVSTRQRKGLSLLRLDLEEEGF
;
A
#
# COMPACT_ATOMS: atom_id res chain seq x y z
N MET A 1 -13.11 -15.25 -14.49
CA MET A 1 -13.34 -15.67 -13.09
C MET A 1 -14.82 -15.53 -12.73
N GLU A 2 -15.38 -16.55 -12.14
CA GLU A 2 -16.76 -16.55 -11.71
C GLU A 2 -17.00 -15.59 -10.55
N ASP A 3 -18.24 -15.09 -10.41
CA ASP A 3 -18.59 -14.13 -9.36
C ASP A 3 -18.32 -14.65 -7.95
N THR A 4 -18.70 -15.90 -7.68
CA THR A 4 -18.51 -16.53 -6.37
C THR A 4 -17.03 -16.76 -6.06
N GLU A 5 -16.23 -17.12 -7.05
CA GLU A 5 -14.80 -17.29 -6.88
C GLU A 5 -14.12 -15.95 -6.60
N PHE A 6 -14.50 -14.90 -7.32
CA PHE A 6 -13.97 -13.55 -7.08
C PHE A 6 -14.29 -13.12 -5.64
N ALA A 7 -15.54 -13.23 -5.23
CA ALA A 7 -15.96 -12.83 -3.88
C ALA A 7 -15.17 -13.55 -2.79
N ARG A 8 -14.98 -14.86 -2.93
CA ARG A 8 -14.21 -15.66 -1.98
C ARG A 8 -12.76 -15.21 -1.91
N ARG A 9 -12.12 -15.03 -3.04
CA ARG A 9 -10.72 -14.60 -3.10
C ARG A 9 -10.52 -13.18 -2.58
N ALA A 10 -11.43 -12.28 -2.89
CA ALA A 10 -11.39 -10.91 -2.39
C ALA A 10 -11.53 -10.87 -0.88
N GLU A 11 -12.43 -11.67 -0.32
CA GLU A 11 -12.62 -11.78 1.12
C GLU A 11 -11.35 -12.28 1.82
N GLU A 12 -10.66 -13.26 1.23
CA GLU A 12 -9.41 -13.81 1.78
C GLU A 12 -8.29 -12.77 1.90
N ILE A 13 -8.21 -11.82 0.97
CA ILE A 13 -7.13 -10.82 0.94
C ILE A 13 -7.56 -9.46 1.48
N GLN A 14 -8.81 -9.28 1.85
CA GLN A 14 -9.35 -7.97 2.25
C GLN A 14 -8.58 -7.33 3.40
N SER A 15 -8.23 -8.09 4.42
CA SER A 15 -7.46 -7.60 5.56
C SER A 15 -6.06 -7.15 5.16
N ARG A 16 -5.42 -7.87 4.24
CA ARG A 16 -4.09 -7.49 3.71
C ARG A 16 -4.17 -6.19 2.93
N LEU A 17 -5.18 -6.06 2.08
CA LEU A 17 -5.39 -4.83 1.31
C LEU A 17 -5.66 -3.65 2.24
N TYR A 18 -6.47 -3.84 3.26
CA TYR A 18 -6.78 -2.79 4.22
C TYR A 18 -5.54 -2.33 4.99
N ARG A 19 -4.73 -3.26 5.50
CA ARG A 19 -3.49 -2.92 6.22
C ARG A 19 -2.52 -2.18 5.31
N THR A 20 -2.40 -2.62 4.06
CA THR A 20 -1.56 -1.95 3.06
C THR A 20 -2.02 -0.50 2.84
N ALA A 21 -3.30 -0.31 2.60
CA ALA A 21 -3.90 1.00 2.39
C ALA A 21 -3.76 1.89 3.64
N LEU A 22 -3.97 1.32 4.82
CA LEU A 22 -3.86 2.05 6.08
C LEU A 22 -2.45 2.58 6.31
N LEU A 23 -1.42 1.75 6.09
CA LEU A 23 -0.03 2.16 6.20
C LEU A 23 0.34 3.22 5.17
N TYR A 24 -0.20 3.10 3.96
CA TYR A 24 0.12 4.03 2.87
C TYR A 24 -0.60 5.36 3.00
N LEU A 25 -1.87 5.34 3.40
CA LEU A 25 -2.71 6.53 3.49
C LEU A 25 -2.75 7.15 4.89
N GLY A 26 -2.46 6.37 5.92
CA GLY A 26 -2.37 6.85 7.30
C GLY A 26 -3.68 7.08 8.03
N ASN A 27 -4.83 6.87 7.39
CA ASN A 27 -6.16 7.10 7.96
C ASN A 27 -7.12 5.96 7.64
N GLU A 28 -7.95 5.59 8.61
CA GLU A 28 -8.89 4.47 8.47
C GLU A 28 -9.94 4.68 7.37
N SER A 29 -10.56 5.85 7.34
CA SER A 29 -11.63 6.13 6.39
C SER A 29 -11.17 6.09 4.94
N PRO A 30 -10.12 6.82 4.54
CA PRO A 30 -9.58 6.70 3.19
C PRO A 30 -9.08 5.29 2.84
N ALA A 31 -8.52 4.57 3.82
CA ALA A 31 -8.07 3.19 3.61
C ALA A 31 -9.25 2.26 3.29
N ALA A 32 -10.33 2.36 4.04
CA ALA A 32 -11.53 1.56 3.81
C ALA A 32 -12.15 1.89 2.45
N GLU A 33 -12.21 3.17 2.09
CA GLU A 33 -12.71 3.61 0.78
C GLU A 33 -11.84 3.07 -0.37
N ALA A 34 -10.51 3.10 -0.21
CA ALA A 34 -9.59 2.59 -1.21
C ALA A 34 -9.77 1.08 -1.42
N VAL A 35 -9.96 0.32 -0.35
CA VAL A 35 -10.21 -1.13 -0.44
C VAL A 35 -11.55 -1.40 -1.13
N ALA A 36 -12.60 -0.70 -0.74
CA ALA A 36 -13.92 -0.85 -1.36
C ALA A 36 -13.86 -0.56 -2.86
N GLU A 37 -13.20 0.51 -3.25
CA GLU A 37 -13.02 0.86 -4.66
C GLU A 37 -12.17 -0.19 -5.40
N THR A 38 -11.15 -0.73 -4.75
CA THR A 38 -10.32 -1.80 -5.32
C THR A 38 -11.14 -3.04 -5.62
N VAL A 39 -11.96 -3.47 -4.67
CA VAL A 39 -12.83 -4.64 -4.85
C VAL A 39 -13.83 -4.40 -5.98
N TYR A 40 -14.42 -3.22 -6.04
CA TYR A 40 -15.36 -2.84 -7.08
C TYR A 40 -14.70 -2.88 -8.48
N ARG A 41 -13.56 -2.22 -8.64
CA ARG A 41 -12.83 -2.21 -9.92
C ARG A 41 -12.35 -3.62 -10.30
N GLY A 42 -11.87 -4.37 -9.33
CA GLY A 42 -11.47 -5.76 -9.55
C GLY A 42 -12.63 -6.61 -10.05
N PHE A 43 -13.78 -6.48 -9.45
CA PHE A 43 -14.98 -7.19 -9.87
C PHE A 43 -15.38 -6.84 -11.31
N LEU A 44 -15.42 -5.55 -11.63
CA LEU A 44 -15.76 -5.09 -12.97
C LEU A 44 -14.80 -5.62 -14.04
N ASN A 45 -13.54 -5.82 -13.68
CA ASN A 45 -12.48 -6.24 -14.60
C ASN A 45 -12.05 -7.69 -14.39
N ARG A 46 -12.78 -8.48 -13.64
CA ARG A 46 -12.38 -9.85 -13.26
C ARG A 46 -12.09 -10.77 -14.45
N LYS A 47 -12.73 -10.51 -15.57
CA LYS A 47 -12.52 -11.30 -16.80
C LYS A 47 -11.17 -11.02 -17.46
N LYS A 48 -10.53 -9.90 -17.13
CA LYS A 48 -9.21 -9.54 -17.66
C LYS A 48 -8.09 -10.31 -16.98
N LEU A 49 -8.34 -10.84 -15.80
CA LEU A 49 -7.37 -11.68 -15.11
C LEU A 49 -7.42 -13.09 -15.70
N ARG A 50 -6.38 -13.46 -16.42
CA ARG A 50 -6.30 -14.76 -17.10
C ARG A 50 -5.77 -15.88 -16.22
N GLN A 51 -4.90 -15.54 -15.26
CA GLN A 51 -4.23 -16.49 -14.40
C GLN A 51 -4.60 -16.22 -12.94
N PRO A 52 -5.45 -17.07 -12.32
CA PRO A 52 -5.93 -16.86 -10.95
C PRO A 52 -4.81 -16.79 -9.90
N GLU A 53 -3.67 -17.41 -10.14
CA GLU A 53 -2.53 -17.35 -9.22
C GLU A 53 -1.96 -15.94 -9.04
N PHE A 54 -2.24 -15.02 -9.96
CA PHE A 54 -1.82 -13.63 -9.88
C PHE A 54 -2.89 -12.70 -9.31
N PHE A 55 -3.95 -13.25 -8.72
CA PHE A 55 -5.07 -12.48 -8.21
C PHE A 55 -4.64 -11.42 -7.18
N THR A 56 -3.86 -11.83 -6.19
CA THR A 56 -3.40 -10.92 -5.12
C THR A 56 -2.55 -9.79 -5.68
N THR A 57 -1.61 -10.08 -6.56
CA THR A 57 -0.75 -9.08 -7.20
C THR A 57 -1.59 -8.12 -8.05
N TRP A 58 -2.53 -8.66 -8.81
CA TRP A 58 -3.41 -7.88 -9.66
C TRP A 58 -4.30 -6.92 -8.85
N MET A 59 -4.90 -7.43 -7.78
CA MET A 59 -5.71 -6.60 -6.87
C MET A 59 -4.86 -5.54 -6.15
N THR A 60 -3.64 -5.92 -5.74
CA THR A 60 -2.72 -4.98 -5.09
C THR A 60 -2.32 -3.85 -6.05
N ARG A 61 -2.15 -4.15 -7.33
CA ARG A 61 -1.88 -3.12 -8.34
C ARG A 61 -3.02 -2.11 -8.44
N ILE A 62 -4.27 -2.59 -8.44
CA ILE A 62 -5.46 -1.72 -8.46
C ILE A 62 -5.44 -0.83 -7.21
N LEU A 63 -5.21 -1.43 -6.04
CA LEU A 63 -5.16 -0.70 -4.77
C LEU A 63 -4.08 0.38 -4.78
N MET A 64 -2.88 0.05 -5.23
CA MET A 64 -1.76 1.00 -5.23
C MET A 64 -2.01 2.18 -6.16
N ASN A 65 -2.65 1.94 -7.30
CA ASN A 65 -3.03 3.01 -8.21
C ASN A 65 -4.03 3.98 -7.54
N ILE A 66 -5.02 3.42 -6.84
CA ILE A 66 -6.01 4.22 -6.09
C ILE A 66 -5.33 5.02 -4.97
N CYS A 67 -4.46 4.38 -4.20
CA CYS A 67 -3.74 5.03 -3.10
C CYS A 67 -2.83 6.16 -3.60
N ARG A 68 -2.14 5.96 -4.71
CA ARG A 68 -1.29 7.01 -5.31
C ARG A 68 -2.12 8.20 -5.77
N ASP A 69 -3.26 7.96 -6.39
CA ASP A 69 -4.17 9.03 -6.82
C ASP A 69 -4.68 9.82 -5.61
N GLU A 70 -5.03 9.14 -4.53
CA GLU A 70 -5.45 9.77 -3.28
C GLU A 70 -4.35 10.65 -2.69
N LEU A 71 -3.10 10.17 -2.67
CA LEU A 71 -1.97 10.95 -2.17
C LEU A 71 -1.70 12.17 -3.03
N ARG A 72 -1.82 12.06 -4.35
CA ARG A 72 -1.68 13.21 -5.27
C ARG A 72 -2.76 14.25 -5.00
N ARG A 73 -3.99 13.80 -4.79
CA ARG A 73 -5.11 14.68 -4.45
C ARG A 73 -4.84 15.43 -3.15
N ARG A 74 -4.37 14.73 -2.12
CA ARG A 74 -4.01 15.33 -0.83
C ARG A 74 -2.93 16.40 -0.96
N LYS A 75 -1.91 16.14 -1.74
CA LYS A 75 -0.82 17.11 -1.97
C LYS A 75 -1.33 18.39 -2.60
N ARG A 76 -2.28 18.29 -3.52
CA ARG A 76 -2.91 19.47 -4.12
C ARG A 76 -3.74 20.25 -3.11
N GLU A 77 -4.46 19.56 -2.25
CA GLU A 77 -5.28 20.18 -1.20
C GLU A 77 -4.45 20.80 -0.09
N THR A 78 -3.37 20.15 0.34
CA THR A 78 -2.50 20.64 1.41
C THR A 78 -1.70 21.89 1.01
N ALA A 79 -1.60 22.20 -0.28
CA ALA A 79 -1.08 23.50 -0.71
C ALA A 79 -1.98 24.67 -0.24
N TRP A 80 -3.22 24.37 0.16
CA TRP A 80 -4.23 25.35 0.55
C TRP A 80 -4.69 25.26 2.01
N GLU A 81 -4.47 24.11 2.68
CA GLU A 81 -4.98 23.83 4.02
C GLU A 81 -3.93 23.15 4.90
N ASN A 82 -4.07 23.29 6.23
CA ASN A 82 -3.24 22.57 7.19
C ASN A 82 -3.57 21.08 7.18
N LEU A 83 -2.55 20.27 7.43
CA LEU A 83 -2.65 18.82 7.39
C LEU A 83 -3.66 18.25 8.39
N PRO A 84 -4.51 17.30 7.98
CA PRO A 84 -5.33 16.55 8.92
C PRO A 84 -4.46 15.61 9.76
N GLU A 85 -4.87 15.41 11.00
CA GLU A 85 -4.17 14.54 11.93
C GLU A 85 -4.43 13.06 11.63
N SER A 86 -3.43 12.21 11.83
CA SER A 86 -3.60 10.78 11.74
C SER A 86 -4.36 10.25 12.95
N ALA A 87 -5.30 9.37 12.74
CA ALA A 87 -6.33 9.03 13.71
C ALA A 87 -6.14 7.74 14.49
N THR A 88 -5.05 6.99 14.31
CA THR A 88 -4.92 5.70 14.97
C THR A 88 -3.72 5.59 15.86
N GLU A 89 -3.96 5.09 17.05
CA GLU A 89 -2.95 4.91 18.06
C GLU A 89 -2.77 3.44 18.40
N ASP A 90 -1.68 2.86 17.90
CA ASP A 90 -1.15 1.61 18.43
C ASP A 90 0.23 1.93 18.99
N TYR A 91 0.31 2.03 20.31
CA TYR A 91 1.50 2.50 20.98
C TYR A 91 2.72 1.62 20.76
N ASP A 92 2.53 0.32 20.54
CA ASP A 92 3.64 -0.63 20.38
C ASP A 92 4.32 -0.50 19.02
N THR A 93 3.57 -0.11 17.98
CA THR A 93 4.07 0.01 16.61
C THR A 93 4.26 1.45 16.15
N LEU A 94 3.91 2.42 16.98
CA LEU A 94 3.92 3.84 16.62
C LEU A 94 5.26 4.35 16.08
N PRO A 95 6.43 4.05 16.69
CA PRO A 95 7.71 4.54 16.15
C PRO A 95 7.99 4.02 14.75
N LEU A 96 7.76 2.73 14.50
CA LEU A 96 7.96 2.14 13.18
C LEU A 96 6.96 2.70 12.16
N ARG A 97 5.71 2.83 12.54
CA ARG A 97 4.67 3.39 11.69
C ARG A 97 5.00 4.83 11.30
N THR A 98 5.43 5.64 12.26
CA THR A 98 5.83 7.03 12.02
C THR A 98 7.04 7.09 11.08
N ALA A 99 8.03 6.23 11.29
CA ALA A 99 9.20 6.15 10.43
C ALA A 99 8.81 5.78 8.98
N VAL A 100 7.90 4.83 8.81
CA VAL A 100 7.38 4.47 7.49
C VAL A 100 6.65 5.64 6.83
N GLU A 101 5.83 6.37 7.60
CA GLU A 101 5.11 7.54 7.11
C GLU A 101 6.03 8.67 6.63
N HIS A 102 7.23 8.77 7.20
CA HIS A 102 8.24 9.77 6.81
C HIS A 102 9.01 9.40 5.55
N LEU A 103 8.89 8.18 5.05
CA LEU A 103 9.57 7.77 3.83
C LEU A 103 9.00 8.53 2.61
N PRO A 104 9.84 8.84 1.63
CA PRO A 104 9.32 9.35 0.34
C PRO A 104 8.30 8.38 -0.24
N ASP A 105 7.26 8.89 -0.88
CA ASP A 105 6.11 8.09 -1.35
C ASP A 105 6.50 6.84 -2.11
N GLU A 106 7.42 6.96 -3.06
CA GLU A 106 7.85 5.83 -3.89
C GLU A 106 8.62 4.77 -3.12
N VAL A 107 9.44 5.19 -2.17
CA VAL A 107 10.19 4.30 -1.28
C VAL A 107 9.25 3.63 -0.29
N ARG A 108 8.32 4.40 0.27
CA ARG A 108 7.32 3.89 1.21
C ARG A 108 6.47 2.77 0.60
N ALA A 109 6.04 2.94 -0.65
CA ALA A 109 5.27 1.91 -1.37
C ALA A 109 6.02 0.57 -1.40
N VAL A 110 7.30 0.60 -1.76
CA VAL A 110 8.13 -0.62 -1.82
C VAL A 110 8.25 -1.27 -0.44
N ILE A 111 8.55 -0.48 0.58
CA ILE A 111 8.70 -1.00 1.95
C ILE A 111 7.40 -1.63 2.45
N ILE A 112 6.28 -0.99 2.25
CA ILE A 112 4.98 -1.52 2.66
C ILE A 112 4.69 -2.85 1.95
N LEU A 113 4.84 -2.90 0.64
CA LEU A 113 4.52 -4.12 -0.12
C LEU A 113 5.44 -5.28 0.24
N ARG A 114 6.74 -5.01 0.42
CA ARG A 114 7.71 -6.06 0.73
C ARG A 114 7.59 -6.59 2.16
N TYR A 115 7.41 -5.72 3.14
CA TYR A 115 7.56 -6.10 4.55
C TYR A 115 6.25 -6.18 5.33
N PHE A 116 5.23 -5.49 4.91
CA PHE A 116 3.93 -5.52 5.59
C PHE A 116 2.89 -6.31 4.79
N THR A 117 2.81 -6.10 3.50
CA THR A 117 1.91 -6.88 2.63
C THR A 117 2.47 -8.28 2.37
N GLY A 118 3.79 -8.42 2.37
CA GLY A 118 4.45 -9.72 2.21
C GLY A 118 4.60 -10.16 0.77
N LEU A 119 4.70 -9.22 -0.18
CA LEU A 119 4.93 -9.56 -1.58
C LEU A 119 6.40 -9.84 -1.85
N THR A 120 6.66 -10.71 -2.81
CA THR A 120 8.01 -10.94 -3.33
C THR A 120 8.49 -9.69 -4.09
N LEU A 121 9.79 -9.65 -4.40
CA LEU A 121 10.35 -8.56 -5.20
C LEU A 121 9.67 -8.45 -6.57
N THR A 122 9.46 -9.59 -7.23
CA THR A 122 8.79 -9.63 -8.54
C THR A 122 7.34 -9.17 -8.43
N GLU A 123 6.61 -9.66 -7.43
CA GLU A 123 5.22 -9.24 -7.20
C GLU A 123 5.11 -7.75 -6.90
N THR A 124 6.06 -7.22 -6.12
CA THR A 124 6.11 -5.78 -5.83
C THR A 124 6.34 -4.98 -7.10
N ALA A 125 7.29 -5.41 -7.93
CA ALA A 125 7.57 -4.76 -9.21
C ALA A 125 6.33 -4.73 -10.10
N GLU A 126 5.63 -5.85 -10.21
CA GLU A 126 4.40 -5.95 -10.99
C GLU A 126 3.28 -5.08 -10.42
N SER A 127 3.11 -5.09 -9.09
CA SER A 127 2.07 -4.28 -8.43
C SER A 127 2.30 -2.78 -8.61
N LEU A 128 3.55 -2.35 -8.66
CA LEU A 128 3.89 -0.93 -8.82
C LEU A 128 4.14 -0.52 -10.28
N GLY A 129 4.24 -1.49 -11.18
CA GLY A 129 4.52 -1.22 -12.59
C GLY A 129 5.93 -0.67 -12.82
N ILE A 130 6.92 -1.14 -12.05
CA ILE A 130 8.32 -0.71 -12.13
C ILE A 130 9.24 -1.92 -12.30
N PRO A 131 10.47 -1.71 -12.81
CA PRO A 131 11.43 -2.81 -12.93
C PRO A 131 11.86 -3.37 -11.58
N PRO A 132 12.18 -4.67 -11.49
CA PRO A 132 12.68 -5.28 -10.25
C PRO A 132 13.93 -4.60 -9.68
N GLY A 133 14.83 -4.12 -10.54
CA GLY A 133 16.01 -3.37 -10.10
C GLY A 133 15.67 -2.07 -9.39
N THR A 134 14.61 -1.41 -9.82
CA THR A 134 14.10 -0.19 -9.16
C THR A 134 13.54 -0.54 -7.79
N VAL A 135 12.83 -1.66 -7.66
CA VAL A 135 12.34 -2.15 -6.35
C VAL A 135 13.53 -2.36 -5.40
N SER A 136 14.57 -3.06 -5.86
CA SER A 136 15.77 -3.33 -5.05
C SER A 136 16.45 -2.04 -4.58
N THR A 137 16.59 -1.06 -5.45
CA THR A 137 17.22 0.22 -5.12
C THR A 137 16.39 0.99 -4.08
N ARG A 138 15.08 1.07 -4.29
CA ARG A 138 14.16 1.75 -3.37
C ARG A 138 14.06 1.02 -2.04
N GLN A 139 14.09 -0.31 -2.04
CA GLN A 139 14.08 -1.12 -0.82
C GLN A 139 15.32 -0.82 0.02
N ARG A 140 16.50 -0.78 -0.58
CA ARG A 140 17.75 -0.45 0.10
C ARG A 140 17.71 0.94 0.70
N LYS A 141 17.26 1.91 -0.07
CA LYS A 141 17.11 3.30 0.40
C LYS A 141 16.14 3.36 1.57
N GLY A 142 14.99 2.69 1.46
CA GLY A 142 13.98 2.66 2.50
C GLY A 142 14.49 2.07 3.81
N LEU A 143 15.17 0.94 3.74
CA LEU A 143 15.75 0.29 4.92
C LEU A 143 16.81 1.17 5.59
N SER A 144 17.63 1.84 4.77
CA SER A 144 18.64 2.78 5.30
C SER A 144 17.98 3.96 6.02
N LEU A 145 16.95 4.56 5.43
CA LEU A 145 16.23 5.69 6.04
C LEU A 145 15.49 5.28 7.31
N LEU A 146 14.87 4.09 7.33
CA LEU A 146 14.19 3.56 8.51
C LEU A 146 15.18 3.33 9.66
N ARG A 147 16.35 2.79 9.34
CA ARG A 147 17.40 2.56 10.32
C ARG A 147 17.85 3.85 10.97
N LEU A 148 18.09 4.90 10.20
CA LEU A 148 18.48 6.21 10.71
C LEU A 148 17.39 6.82 11.60
N ASP A 149 16.15 6.79 11.16
CA ASP A 149 15.02 7.35 11.89
C ASP A 149 14.78 6.63 13.22
N LEU A 150 14.85 5.30 13.22
CA LEU A 150 14.69 4.50 14.44
C LEU A 150 15.85 4.67 15.40
N GLU A 151 17.07 4.85 14.92
CA GLU A 151 18.23 5.12 15.75
C GLU A 151 18.11 6.48 16.47
N GLU A 152 17.58 7.50 15.80
CA GLU A 152 17.29 8.81 16.41
C GLU A 152 16.25 8.70 17.51
N GLU A 153 15.28 7.79 17.38
CA GLU A 153 14.25 7.54 18.39
C GLU A 153 14.73 6.64 19.54
N GLY A 154 15.94 6.13 19.48
CA GLY A 154 16.52 5.29 20.53
C GLY A 154 16.23 3.79 20.41
N PHE A 155 15.89 3.32 19.21
CA PHE A 155 15.64 1.91 18.95
C PHE A 155 16.82 1.17 18.32
#